data_08d3583ce2e49d4e6833796253513cbc
#
_entry.id   08d3583ce2e49d4e6833796253513cbc
#
_cell.length_a   1.000
_cell.length_b   1.000
_cell.length_c   1.000
_cell.angle_alpha   90.00
_cell.angle_beta   90.00
_cell.angle_gamma   90.00
#
_symmetry.space_group_name_H-M   'P 1'
#
loop_
_entity.id
_entity.type
_entity.pdbx_description
1 polymer ?
#
loop_
_entity_poly.entity_id
_entity_poly.type
_entity_poly.pdbx_seq_one_letter_code
_entity_poly.pdbx_strand_id
1 'polypeptide(L)'
;MGAWFFSRIVFLAVLLFGLPSLAAARCDVNVATQRVDLAQVSLAYQSIGRASDPALLLVMGLGGQLIHWPDEVVVALCQQGFRVIRYDNRDVGLSTWRQTPVEANLTFEVLRYKLGLPVSAPYSLTDMADDALGLMDALHIEQFHVLGASMGGMIAQHMAAMAPQRVETLTLIMSTSGAEGLPAPSAALLQLLARRGAPNREVALEQQADLLAALGSPAVTDDRQALLHQAALSYDRAFNPDGVKRQIMAILAEPSRVPLLNQLRVPTLVVHGTADPLLPVMHG
;
A
#
# COMPACT_ATOMS: atom_id res chain seq x y z
N MET A 1 7.86 -10.92 78.27
CA MET A 1 7.60 -12.02 77.35
C MET A 1 6.51 -11.52 76.40
N GLY A 2 6.61 -11.31 75.12
CA GLY A 2 7.52 -11.53 74.12
C GLY A 2 7.13 -10.59 72.96
N ALA A 3 8.05 -9.76 72.58
CA ALA A 3 8.04 -9.05 71.28
C ALA A 3 8.71 -9.99 70.28
N TRP A 4 8.30 -9.97 69.06
CA TRP A 4 8.86 -10.64 67.85
C TRP A 4 7.78 -11.32 67.05
N PHE A 5 7.16 -10.54 66.17
CA PHE A 5 6.60 -11.08 64.93
C PHE A 5 5.97 -9.92 64.10
N PHE A 6 6.75 -8.91 63.72
CA PHE A 6 6.35 -7.94 62.66
C PHE A 6 7.58 -7.41 62.00
N SER A 7 8.17 -8.19 61.14
CA SER A 7 9.17 -7.67 60.18
C SER A 7 9.53 -8.75 59.18
N ARG A 8 8.77 -8.90 58.12
CA ARG A 8 9.18 -9.56 56.87
C ARG A 8 8.08 -9.64 55.80
N ILE A 9 7.15 -8.67 55.69
CA ILE A 9 6.21 -8.57 54.54
C ILE A 9 6.14 -7.13 54.06
N VAL A 10 7.26 -6.50 53.76
CA VAL A 10 7.28 -5.17 53.12
C VAL A 10 8.48 -5.07 52.16
N PHE A 11 8.79 -6.09 51.38
CA PHE A 11 9.80 -5.96 50.32
C PHE A 11 9.54 -6.91 49.14
N LEU A 12 8.30 -6.93 48.62
CA LEU A 12 8.05 -7.60 47.32
C LEU A 12 6.97 -6.90 46.50
N ALA A 13 6.79 -5.59 46.65
CA ALA A 13 5.80 -4.81 45.90
C ALA A 13 6.37 -3.62 45.09
N VAL A 14 7.67 -3.61 44.79
CA VAL A 14 8.31 -2.47 44.08
C VAL A 14 9.19 -2.98 42.93
N LEU A 15 8.72 -3.91 42.12
CA LEU A 15 9.39 -4.27 40.83
C LEU A 15 8.40 -4.64 39.71
N LEU A 16 7.19 -4.06 39.74
CA LEU A 16 6.22 -4.20 38.64
C LEU A 16 5.93 -2.88 37.92
N PHE A 17 6.75 -1.87 38.14
CA PHE A 17 6.66 -0.63 37.35
C PHE A 17 7.83 -0.58 36.36
N GLY A 18 7.56 -0.79 35.08
CA GLY A 18 8.43 -0.31 34.04
C GLY A 18 9.07 -1.33 33.10
N LEU A 19 8.45 -2.48 32.82
CA LEU A 19 8.73 -3.14 31.55
C LEU A 19 7.72 -2.59 30.54
N PRO A 20 8.16 -1.91 29.45
CA PRO A 20 7.26 -1.66 28.32
C PRO A 20 6.64 -3.01 27.98
N SER A 21 5.31 -3.05 27.78
CA SER A 21 4.65 -4.32 27.51
C SER A 21 5.41 -4.97 26.35
N LEU A 22 5.79 -6.24 26.46
CA LEU A 22 6.45 -7.00 25.41
C LEU A 22 5.69 -6.87 24.06
N ALA A 23 4.40 -6.56 24.11
CA ALA A 23 3.56 -6.25 22.98
C ALA A 23 3.89 -4.90 22.31
N ALA A 24 4.24 -3.86 23.09
CA ALA A 24 4.61 -2.56 22.53
C ALA A 24 5.95 -2.61 21.78
N ALA A 25 6.94 -3.31 22.36
CA ALA A 25 8.24 -3.51 21.68
C ALA A 25 8.15 -4.43 20.45
N ARG A 26 7.10 -5.24 20.36
CA ARG A 26 6.86 -6.17 19.24
C ARG A 26 6.32 -5.46 17.99
N CYS A 27 5.50 -4.43 18.16
CA CYS A 27 4.77 -3.75 17.10
C CYS A 27 5.30 -2.32 16.88
N ASP A 28 6.62 -2.14 17.01
CA ASP A 28 7.27 -0.87 16.69
C ASP A 28 7.31 -0.67 15.16
N VAL A 29 6.77 0.44 14.70
CA VAL A 29 6.77 0.84 13.28
C VAL A 29 8.03 1.62 12.89
N ASN A 30 8.84 2.07 13.88
CA ASN A 30 10.10 2.77 13.65
C ASN A 30 11.25 1.82 13.28
N VAL A 31 10.93 0.74 12.57
CA VAL A 31 11.93 -0.20 12.08
C VAL A 31 12.65 0.36 10.85
N ALA A 32 13.92 0.03 10.72
CA ALA A 32 14.68 0.43 9.53
C ALA A 32 14.07 -0.16 8.25
N THR A 33 14.01 0.66 7.20
CA THR A 33 13.69 0.16 5.86
C THR A 33 14.84 -0.70 5.36
N GLN A 34 14.52 -1.94 5.01
CA GLN A 34 15.45 -2.92 4.44
C GLN A 34 15.31 -2.96 2.92
N ARG A 35 16.24 -3.60 2.25
CA ARG A 35 16.17 -3.82 0.80
C ARG A 35 16.39 -5.30 0.50
N VAL A 36 15.74 -5.75 -0.57
CA VAL A 36 15.94 -7.06 -1.14
C VAL A 36 16.12 -6.93 -2.65
N ASP A 37 17.15 -7.57 -3.17
CA ASP A 37 17.44 -7.59 -4.61
C ASP A 37 16.75 -8.80 -5.23
N LEU A 38 15.86 -8.54 -6.19
CA LEU A 38 15.20 -9.54 -7.01
C LEU A 38 15.82 -9.52 -8.42
N ALA A 39 15.38 -10.42 -9.28
CA ALA A 39 15.98 -10.57 -10.62
C ALA A 39 15.93 -9.27 -11.47
N GLN A 40 14.89 -8.46 -11.32
CA GLN A 40 14.69 -7.26 -12.14
C GLN A 40 14.63 -5.96 -11.35
N VAL A 41 14.37 -6.02 -10.05
CA VAL A 41 14.19 -4.85 -9.18
C VAL A 41 14.75 -5.12 -7.79
N SER A 42 15.10 -4.06 -7.10
CA SER A 42 15.37 -4.09 -5.66
C SER A 42 14.19 -3.41 -4.95
N LEU A 43 13.58 -4.10 -4.00
CA LEU A 43 12.44 -3.59 -3.25
C LEU A 43 12.86 -3.14 -1.86
N ALA A 44 12.34 -1.98 -1.47
CA ALA A 44 12.45 -1.46 -0.11
C ALA A 44 11.24 -1.90 0.71
N TYR A 45 11.46 -2.45 1.89
CA TYR A 45 10.39 -3.00 2.73
C TYR A 45 10.66 -2.81 4.22
N GLN A 46 9.60 -2.95 5.01
CA GLN A 46 9.64 -3.04 6.47
C GLN A 46 8.88 -4.29 6.91
N SER A 47 9.33 -4.94 7.97
CA SER A 47 8.68 -6.10 8.57
C SER A 47 8.48 -5.85 10.06
N ILE A 48 7.23 -5.79 10.50
CA ILE A 48 6.81 -5.46 11.85
C ILE A 48 6.12 -6.69 12.47
N GLY A 49 6.46 -7.05 13.69
CA GLY A 49 5.98 -8.27 14.35
C GLY A 49 7.05 -9.36 14.41
N ARG A 50 6.68 -10.53 14.87
CA ARG A 50 7.61 -11.68 15.00
C ARG A 50 7.69 -12.44 13.68
N ALA A 51 8.86 -12.99 13.37
CA ALA A 51 9.06 -13.83 12.20
C ALA A 51 8.19 -15.11 12.21
N SER A 52 7.81 -15.58 13.39
CA SER A 52 6.94 -16.75 13.59
C SER A 52 5.44 -16.46 13.46
N ASP A 53 5.04 -15.20 13.42
CA ASP A 53 3.63 -14.84 13.29
C ASP A 53 3.16 -15.02 11.83
N PRO A 54 1.86 -15.30 11.59
CA PRO A 54 1.30 -15.31 10.25
C PRO A 54 1.63 -14.04 9.48
N ALA A 55 2.14 -14.17 8.25
CA ALA A 55 2.54 -13.03 7.46
C ALA A 55 1.34 -12.33 6.80
N LEU A 56 1.32 -11.00 6.85
CA LEU A 56 0.36 -10.15 6.14
C LEU A 56 1.12 -9.14 5.29
N LEU A 57 1.03 -9.28 3.97
CA LEU A 57 1.61 -8.35 3.02
C LEU A 57 0.65 -7.20 2.72
N LEU A 58 1.14 -5.97 2.85
CA LEU A 58 0.41 -4.74 2.53
C LEU A 58 0.91 -4.18 1.20
N VAL A 59 0.04 -4.15 0.19
CA VAL A 59 0.32 -3.67 -1.17
C VAL A 59 -0.34 -2.32 -1.39
N MET A 60 0.48 -1.26 -1.50
CA MET A 60 0.00 0.11 -1.63
C MET A 60 -0.42 0.43 -3.07
N GLY A 61 -1.29 1.44 -3.23
CA GLY A 61 -1.81 1.92 -4.50
C GLY A 61 -0.84 2.77 -5.31
N LEU A 62 -1.37 3.36 -6.40
CA LEU A 62 -0.66 4.18 -7.37
C LEU A 62 0.18 5.28 -6.69
N GLY A 63 1.48 5.30 -6.96
CA GLY A 63 2.43 6.30 -6.44
C GLY A 63 2.61 6.27 -4.93
N GLY A 64 1.91 5.39 -4.24
CA GLY A 64 1.95 5.30 -2.78
C GLY A 64 3.18 4.56 -2.28
N GLN A 65 3.87 5.16 -1.31
CA GLN A 65 5.03 4.57 -0.62
C GLN A 65 4.56 3.73 0.57
N LEU A 66 5.42 2.86 1.09
CA LEU A 66 5.12 2.02 2.27
C LEU A 66 4.68 2.83 3.50
N ILE A 67 5.14 4.09 3.62
CA ILE A 67 4.76 5.01 4.69
C ILE A 67 3.33 5.57 4.55
N HIS A 68 2.63 5.32 3.46
CA HIS A 68 1.21 5.71 3.30
C HIS A 68 0.25 4.72 3.98
N TRP A 69 0.71 3.56 4.44
CA TRP A 69 -0.04 2.76 5.38
C TRP A 69 0.00 3.45 6.74
N PRO A 70 -1.15 3.92 7.29
CA PRO A 70 -1.16 4.58 8.60
C PRO A 70 -0.54 3.66 9.66
N ASP A 71 0.34 4.23 10.48
CA ASP A 71 1.07 3.45 11.49
C ASP A 71 0.11 2.81 12.50
N GLU A 72 -1.02 3.46 12.80
CA GLU A 72 -2.07 2.92 13.66
C GLU A 72 -2.67 1.62 13.09
N VAL A 73 -2.84 1.55 11.76
CA VAL A 73 -3.34 0.35 11.07
C VAL A 73 -2.29 -0.76 11.15
N VAL A 74 -1.03 -0.45 10.86
CA VAL A 74 0.09 -1.40 10.93
C VAL A 74 0.23 -1.96 12.34
N VAL A 75 0.19 -1.09 13.36
CA VAL A 75 0.26 -1.48 14.78
C VAL A 75 -0.94 -2.35 15.15
N ALA A 76 -2.16 -1.96 14.76
CA ALA A 76 -3.35 -2.74 15.06
C ALA A 76 -3.30 -4.14 14.47
N LEU A 77 -2.88 -4.28 13.21
CA LEU A 77 -2.70 -5.58 12.54
C LEU A 77 -1.62 -6.43 13.24
N CYS A 78 -0.49 -5.82 13.61
CA CYS A 78 0.55 -6.50 14.37
C CYS A 78 0.06 -6.96 15.75
N GLN A 79 -0.73 -6.15 16.44
CA GLN A 79 -1.33 -6.50 17.73
C GLN A 79 -2.33 -7.66 17.63
N GLN A 80 -2.98 -7.82 16.47
CA GLN A 80 -3.81 -8.98 16.18
C GLN A 80 -2.99 -10.26 15.92
N GLY A 81 -1.69 -10.19 15.97
CA GLY A 81 -0.81 -11.35 15.85
C GLY A 81 -0.23 -11.57 14.46
N PHE A 82 -0.28 -10.59 13.56
CA PHE A 82 0.35 -10.70 12.25
C PHE A 82 1.81 -10.19 12.26
N ARG A 83 2.65 -10.82 11.43
CA ARG A 83 3.86 -10.23 10.93
C ARG A 83 3.50 -9.36 9.74
N VAL A 84 3.44 -8.05 9.92
CA VAL A 84 3.03 -7.09 8.89
C VAL A 84 4.24 -6.71 8.05
N ILE A 85 4.14 -6.92 6.72
CA ILE A 85 5.16 -6.55 5.75
C ILE A 85 4.57 -5.46 4.86
N ARG A 86 5.20 -4.27 4.82
CA ARG A 86 4.86 -3.19 3.90
C ARG A 86 6.07 -2.87 3.03
N TYR A 87 5.86 -2.56 1.77
CA TYR A 87 6.94 -2.33 0.82
C TYR A 87 6.61 -1.20 -0.18
N ASP A 88 7.64 -0.64 -0.78
CA ASP A 88 7.52 0.28 -1.90
C ASP A 88 7.44 -0.54 -3.19
N ASN A 89 6.38 -0.35 -3.98
CA ASN A 89 6.29 -0.92 -5.31
C ASN A 89 7.44 -0.44 -6.21
N ARG A 90 7.73 -1.13 -7.33
CA ARG A 90 8.67 -0.62 -8.34
C ARG A 90 8.30 0.80 -8.75
N ASP A 91 9.31 1.63 -8.99
CA ASP A 91 9.19 3.06 -9.37
C ASP A 91 8.68 4.00 -8.27
N VAL A 92 8.54 3.52 -7.03
CA VAL A 92 8.07 4.32 -5.89
C VAL A 92 9.03 4.20 -4.71
N GLY A 93 9.09 5.23 -3.90
CA GLY A 93 9.84 5.26 -2.66
C GLY A 93 11.31 4.93 -2.86
N LEU A 94 11.82 4.03 -2.03
CA LEU A 94 13.22 3.59 -2.07
C LEU A 94 13.45 2.32 -2.88
N SER A 95 12.42 1.76 -3.53
CA SER A 95 12.56 0.66 -4.49
C SER A 95 13.19 1.13 -5.80
N THR A 96 13.58 0.18 -6.66
CA THR A 96 14.20 0.50 -7.95
C THR A 96 13.33 1.42 -8.80
N TRP A 97 13.91 2.50 -9.27
CA TRP A 97 13.34 3.40 -10.28
C TRP A 97 13.88 3.03 -11.67
N ARG A 98 12.96 2.83 -12.59
CA ARG A 98 13.33 2.60 -13.98
C ARG A 98 13.92 3.88 -14.58
N GLN A 99 15.14 3.78 -15.12
CA GLN A 99 15.88 4.94 -15.63
C GLN A 99 15.44 5.37 -17.04
N THR A 100 14.68 4.52 -17.74
CA THR A 100 14.18 4.85 -19.08
C THR A 100 13.16 5.99 -18.98
N PRO A 101 13.39 7.11 -19.70
CA PRO A 101 12.43 8.21 -19.73
C PRO A 101 11.05 7.74 -20.20
N VAL A 102 9.99 8.36 -19.68
CA VAL A 102 8.64 8.15 -20.19
C VAL A 102 8.45 9.07 -21.39
N GLU A 103 8.72 8.55 -22.59
CA GLU A 103 8.50 9.29 -23.84
C GLU A 103 7.00 9.41 -24.20
N ALA A 104 6.18 8.52 -23.64
CA ALA A 104 4.76 8.49 -23.94
C ALA A 104 4.03 9.71 -23.36
N ASN A 105 3.25 10.37 -24.18
CA ASN A 105 2.34 11.41 -23.74
C ASN A 105 1.14 10.77 -23.04
N LEU A 106 1.08 10.88 -21.71
CA LEU A 106 0.01 10.28 -20.89
C LEU A 106 -1.39 10.69 -21.38
N THR A 107 -1.57 11.94 -21.84
CA THR A 107 -2.85 12.41 -22.40
C THR A 107 -3.24 11.60 -23.63
N PHE A 108 -2.28 11.29 -24.50
CA PHE A 108 -2.51 10.48 -25.69
C PHE A 108 -2.83 9.02 -25.32
N GLU A 109 -2.12 8.45 -24.34
CA GLU A 109 -2.39 7.08 -23.87
C GLU A 109 -3.77 6.97 -23.19
N VAL A 110 -4.19 7.97 -22.43
CA VAL A 110 -5.56 8.04 -21.88
C VAL A 110 -6.60 8.14 -23.00
N LEU A 111 -6.32 8.86 -24.07
CA LEU A 111 -7.22 8.91 -25.23
C LEU A 111 -7.30 7.55 -25.93
N ARG A 112 -6.16 6.87 -26.12
CA ARG A 112 -6.12 5.50 -26.68
C ARG A 112 -6.97 4.55 -25.84
N TYR A 113 -6.79 4.57 -24.53
CA TYR A 113 -7.58 3.78 -23.58
C TYR A 113 -9.09 4.03 -23.75
N LYS A 114 -9.51 5.30 -23.79
CA LYS A 114 -10.92 5.68 -23.98
C LYS A 114 -11.50 5.22 -25.32
N LEU A 115 -10.67 5.08 -26.34
CA LEU A 115 -11.05 4.57 -27.65
C LEU A 115 -10.95 3.04 -27.76
N GLY A 116 -10.65 2.34 -26.68
CA GLY A 116 -10.45 0.89 -26.67
C GLY A 116 -9.21 0.43 -27.46
N LEU A 117 -8.25 1.33 -27.68
CA LEU A 117 -7.00 1.03 -28.36
C LEU A 117 -5.95 0.52 -27.37
N PRO A 118 -5.05 -0.39 -27.78
CA PRO A 118 -3.99 -0.89 -26.90
C PRO A 118 -3.11 0.24 -26.34
N VAL A 119 -2.86 0.22 -25.04
CA VAL A 119 -1.91 1.10 -24.36
C VAL A 119 -0.61 0.32 -24.15
N SER A 120 0.52 0.96 -24.45
CA SER A 120 1.84 0.36 -24.21
C SER A 120 2.34 0.81 -22.83
N ALA A 121 2.70 -0.15 -21.99
CA ALA A 121 3.27 0.12 -20.68
C ALA A 121 4.67 -0.51 -20.56
N PRO A 122 5.60 0.10 -19.79
CA PRO A 122 6.96 -0.42 -19.64
C PRO A 122 7.02 -1.68 -18.77
N TYR A 123 5.96 -1.99 -18.05
CA TYR A 123 5.70 -3.20 -17.27
C TYR A 123 4.19 -3.32 -17.01
N SER A 124 3.75 -4.49 -16.58
CA SER A 124 2.35 -4.81 -16.26
C SER A 124 2.10 -4.86 -14.75
N LEU A 125 0.83 -4.94 -14.35
CA LEU A 125 0.45 -5.24 -12.96
C LEU A 125 0.84 -6.68 -12.58
N THR A 126 0.93 -7.58 -13.55
CA THR A 126 1.45 -8.95 -13.34
C THR A 126 2.94 -8.92 -12.98
N ASP A 127 3.76 -8.09 -13.64
CA ASP A 127 5.17 -7.92 -13.24
C ASP A 127 5.31 -7.36 -11.82
N MET A 128 4.39 -6.50 -11.40
CA MET A 128 4.37 -5.98 -10.02
C MET A 128 3.92 -7.04 -9.01
N ALA A 129 3.05 -7.96 -9.42
CA ALA A 129 2.67 -9.12 -8.61
C ALA A 129 3.83 -10.12 -8.48
N ASP A 130 4.59 -10.35 -9.54
CA ASP A 130 5.83 -11.14 -9.50
C ASP A 130 6.86 -10.54 -8.53
N ASP A 131 7.02 -9.21 -8.50
CA ASP A 131 7.88 -8.53 -7.53
C ASP A 131 7.44 -8.82 -6.09
N ALA A 132 6.13 -8.69 -5.84
CA ALA A 132 5.59 -8.91 -4.50
C ALA A 132 5.74 -10.38 -4.06
N LEU A 133 5.54 -11.34 -4.96
CA LEU A 133 5.79 -12.76 -4.71
C LEU A 133 7.28 -13.02 -4.48
N GLY A 134 8.16 -12.40 -5.28
CA GLY A 134 9.59 -12.47 -5.11
C GLY A 134 10.08 -11.91 -3.78
N LEU A 135 9.44 -10.84 -3.26
CA LEU A 135 9.70 -10.35 -1.91
C LEU A 135 9.37 -11.42 -0.86
N MET A 136 8.23 -12.09 -0.99
CA MET A 136 7.83 -13.15 -0.05
C MET A 136 8.80 -14.35 -0.12
N ASP A 137 9.29 -14.69 -1.32
CA ASP A 137 10.30 -15.74 -1.51
C ASP A 137 11.62 -15.38 -0.81
N ALA A 138 12.11 -14.17 -1.01
CA ALA A 138 13.33 -13.68 -0.39
C ALA A 138 13.26 -13.60 1.13
N LEU A 139 12.04 -13.44 1.69
CA LEU A 139 11.78 -13.48 3.13
C LEU A 139 11.49 -14.91 3.65
N HIS A 140 11.57 -15.93 2.79
CA HIS A 140 11.26 -17.33 3.10
C HIS A 140 9.85 -17.51 3.69
N ILE A 141 8.85 -16.80 3.12
CA ILE A 141 7.45 -16.88 3.53
C ILE A 141 6.67 -17.67 2.48
N GLU A 142 6.28 -18.87 2.83
CA GLU A 142 5.58 -19.78 1.93
C GLU A 142 4.08 -19.43 1.81
N GLN A 143 3.43 -19.13 2.94
CA GLN A 143 2.01 -18.78 3.02
C GLN A 143 1.83 -17.42 3.67
N PHE A 144 0.88 -16.64 3.17
CA PHE A 144 0.63 -15.29 3.68
C PHE A 144 -0.77 -14.79 3.33
N HIS A 145 -1.23 -13.84 4.11
CA HIS A 145 -2.38 -13.01 3.80
C HIS A 145 -1.94 -11.82 2.96
N VAL A 146 -2.81 -11.31 2.07
CA VAL A 146 -2.52 -10.11 1.29
C VAL A 146 -3.64 -9.09 1.43
N LEU A 147 -3.26 -7.84 1.68
CA LEU A 147 -4.15 -6.69 1.72
C LEU A 147 -3.65 -5.65 0.73
N GLY A 148 -4.46 -5.36 -0.29
CA GLY A 148 -4.13 -4.40 -1.34
C GLY A 148 -5.10 -3.23 -1.38
N ALA A 149 -4.55 -2.01 -1.48
CA ALA A 149 -5.33 -0.79 -1.62
C ALA A 149 -5.26 -0.26 -3.05
N SER A 150 -6.41 0.06 -3.68
CA SER A 150 -6.48 0.65 -5.02
C SER A 150 -5.72 -0.19 -6.07
N MET A 151 -4.71 0.37 -6.77
CA MET A 151 -3.80 -0.39 -7.65
C MET A 151 -3.17 -1.58 -6.92
N GLY A 152 -2.84 -1.44 -5.62
CA GLY A 152 -2.33 -2.55 -4.82
C GLY A 152 -3.33 -3.71 -4.67
N GLY A 153 -4.63 -3.43 -4.68
CA GLY A 153 -5.66 -4.45 -4.76
C GLY A 153 -5.70 -5.14 -6.12
N MET A 154 -5.44 -4.41 -7.21
CA MET A 154 -5.31 -5.01 -8.54
C MET A 154 -4.10 -5.96 -8.62
N ILE A 155 -2.97 -5.56 -8.04
CA ILE A 155 -1.76 -6.40 -7.91
C ILE A 155 -2.06 -7.63 -7.06
N ALA A 156 -2.73 -7.46 -5.91
CA ALA A 156 -3.09 -8.56 -5.02
C ALA A 156 -4.03 -9.59 -5.68
N GLN A 157 -4.91 -9.17 -6.59
CA GLN A 157 -5.72 -10.07 -7.42
C GLN A 157 -4.85 -10.97 -8.30
N HIS A 158 -3.81 -10.41 -8.95
CA HIS A 158 -2.84 -11.20 -9.71
C HIS A 158 -2.06 -12.15 -8.82
N MET A 159 -1.58 -11.70 -7.66
CA MET A 159 -0.87 -12.56 -6.70
C MET A 159 -1.70 -13.78 -6.30
N ALA A 160 -2.98 -13.56 -5.96
CA ALA A 160 -3.88 -14.63 -5.57
C ALA A 160 -4.14 -15.64 -6.72
N ALA A 161 -4.13 -15.18 -7.97
CA ALA A 161 -4.29 -16.06 -9.13
C ALA A 161 -2.99 -16.80 -9.49
N MET A 162 -1.84 -16.15 -9.37
CA MET A 162 -0.53 -16.72 -9.72
C MET A 162 -0.03 -17.70 -8.66
N ALA A 163 -0.37 -17.46 -7.39
CA ALA A 163 0.08 -18.27 -6.26
C ALA A 163 -1.08 -18.69 -5.33
N PRO A 164 -2.12 -19.37 -5.84
CA PRO A 164 -3.35 -19.68 -5.08
C PRO A 164 -3.10 -20.59 -3.88
N GLN A 165 -1.98 -21.31 -3.85
CA GLN A 165 -1.59 -22.19 -2.72
C GLN A 165 -0.87 -21.42 -1.60
N ARG A 166 -0.46 -20.17 -1.86
CA ARG A 166 0.32 -19.34 -0.95
C ARG A 166 -0.51 -18.23 -0.32
N VAL A 167 -1.50 -17.69 -1.05
CA VAL A 167 -2.38 -16.62 -0.57
C VAL A 167 -3.51 -17.23 0.24
N GLU A 168 -3.45 -17.07 1.57
CA GLU A 168 -4.45 -17.61 2.49
C GLU A 168 -5.74 -16.79 2.49
N THR A 169 -5.64 -15.46 2.45
CA THR A 169 -6.79 -14.54 2.32
C THR A 169 -6.42 -13.33 1.48
N LEU A 170 -7.40 -12.79 0.78
CA LEU A 170 -7.30 -11.60 -0.05
C LEU A 170 -8.19 -10.50 0.51
N THR A 171 -7.63 -9.36 0.87
CA THR A 171 -8.39 -8.17 1.25
C THR A 171 -8.16 -7.06 0.24
N LEU A 172 -9.24 -6.54 -0.33
CA LEU A 172 -9.26 -5.49 -1.34
C LEU A 172 -9.89 -4.23 -0.75
N ILE A 173 -9.11 -3.15 -0.65
CA ILE A 173 -9.61 -1.85 -0.20
C ILE A 173 -9.68 -0.90 -1.39
N MET A 174 -10.83 -0.28 -1.65
CA MET A 174 -11.05 0.73 -2.69
C MET A 174 -10.40 0.35 -4.04
N SER A 175 -10.59 -0.88 -4.51
CA SER A 175 -9.98 -1.42 -5.72
C SER A 175 -11.03 -1.68 -6.80
N THR A 176 -10.62 -2.27 -7.92
CA THR A 176 -11.51 -2.60 -9.04
C THR A 176 -11.15 -3.92 -9.68
N SER A 177 -12.13 -4.58 -10.27
CA SER A 177 -11.96 -5.74 -11.16
C SER A 177 -11.54 -5.34 -12.59
N GLY A 178 -11.70 -4.06 -12.95
CA GLY A 178 -11.57 -3.59 -14.33
C GLY A 178 -12.68 -4.11 -15.25
N ALA A 179 -13.86 -4.47 -14.70
CA ALA A 179 -15.00 -4.89 -15.50
C ALA A 179 -15.47 -3.77 -16.44
N GLU A 180 -16.01 -4.15 -17.58
CA GLU A 180 -16.62 -3.19 -18.51
C GLU A 180 -17.88 -2.55 -17.91
N GLY A 181 -18.15 -1.30 -18.27
CA GLY A 181 -19.34 -0.58 -17.85
C GLY A 181 -19.30 -0.02 -16.43
N LEU A 182 -18.19 -0.16 -15.69
CA LEU A 182 -18.03 0.46 -14.39
C LEU A 182 -17.99 2.01 -14.51
N PRO A 183 -18.53 2.75 -13.53
CA PRO A 183 -18.60 4.19 -13.59
C PRO A 183 -17.19 4.82 -13.59
N ALA A 184 -17.05 5.90 -14.39
CA ALA A 184 -15.80 6.64 -14.47
C ALA A 184 -15.57 7.47 -13.18
N PRO A 185 -14.30 7.84 -12.89
CA PRO A 185 -13.94 8.81 -11.85
C PRO A 185 -14.68 10.14 -12.04
N SER A 186 -14.87 10.90 -10.96
CA SER A 186 -15.46 12.24 -11.02
C SER A 186 -14.63 13.18 -11.91
N ALA A 187 -15.32 14.08 -12.65
CA ALA A 187 -14.64 15.03 -13.54
C ALA A 187 -13.67 15.95 -12.77
N ALA A 188 -14.03 16.36 -11.55
CA ALA A 188 -13.19 17.18 -10.69
C ALA A 188 -11.88 16.47 -10.34
N LEU A 189 -11.95 15.19 -9.97
CA LEU A 189 -10.77 14.40 -9.64
C LEU A 189 -9.89 14.15 -10.87
N LEU A 190 -10.49 13.89 -12.04
CA LEU A 190 -9.73 13.77 -13.30
C LEU A 190 -8.95 15.05 -13.64
N GLN A 191 -9.51 16.23 -13.33
CA GLN A 191 -8.80 17.50 -13.50
C GLN A 191 -7.60 17.62 -12.54
N LEU A 192 -7.74 17.17 -11.27
CA LEU A 192 -6.63 17.15 -10.32
C LEU A 192 -5.51 16.20 -10.78
N LEU A 193 -5.88 15.00 -11.20
CA LEU A 193 -4.92 14.01 -11.72
C LEU A 193 -4.23 14.45 -13.02
N ALA A 194 -4.89 15.29 -13.83
CA ALA A 194 -4.34 15.83 -15.07
C ALA A 194 -3.41 17.05 -14.85
N ARG A 195 -3.29 17.58 -13.64
CA ARG A 195 -2.34 18.66 -13.34
C ARG A 195 -0.93 18.20 -13.70
N ARG A 196 -0.25 19.01 -14.52
CA ARG A 196 1.12 18.72 -14.96
C ARG A 196 2.09 19.07 -13.86
N GLY A 197 3.22 18.37 -13.87
CA GLY A 197 4.29 18.40 -12.89
C GLY A 197 4.54 19.72 -12.16
N ALA A 198 5.00 19.59 -10.94
CA ALA A 198 5.29 20.73 -10.08
C ALA A 198 6.66 21.33 -10.45
N PRO A 199 6.77 22.67 -10.62
CA PRO A 199 8.03 23.31 -10.92
C PRO A 199 9.01 23.33 -9.74
N ASN A 200 8.51 23.15 -8.53
CA ASN A 200 9.28 23.11 -7.29
C ASN A 200 8.57 22.28 -6.21
N ARG A 201 9.27 22.08 -5.08
CA ARG A 201 8.78 21.30 -3.94
C ARG A 201 7.45 21.84 -3.38
N GLU A 202 7.34 23.15 -3.18
CA GLU A 202 6.16 23.78 -2.57
C GLU A 202 4.90 23.49 -3.39
N VAL A 203 4.95 23.70 -4.70
CA VAL A 203 3.83 23.39 -5.62
C VAL A 203 3.54 21.89 -5.63
N ALA A 204 4.55 21.02 -5.52
CA ALA A 204 4.35 19.58 -5.45
C ALA A 204 3.58 19.18 -4.20
N LEU A 205 3.93 19.76 -3.03
CA LEU A 205 3.23 19.47 -1.77
C LEU A 205 1.78 19.92 -1.80
N GLU A 206 1.52 21.15 -2.32
CA GLU A 206 0.15 21.66 -2.45
C GLU A 206 -0.70 20.78 -3.40
N GLN A 207 -0.15 20.39 -4.55
CA GLN A 207 -0.85 19.50 -5.49
C GLN A 207 -1.15 18.14 -4.86
N GLN A 208 -0.20 17.58 -4.11
CA GLN A 208 -0.39 16.29 -3.43
C GLN A 208 -1.45 16.40 -2.32
N ALA A 209 -1.41 17.48 -1.53
CA ALA A 209 -2.39 17.71 -0.48
C ALA A 209 -3.80 17.95 -1.05
N ASP A 210 -3.94 18.67 -2.19
CA ASP A 210 -5.21 18.80 -2.91
C ASP A 210 -5.75 17.45 -3.37
N LEU A 211 -4.88 16.59 -3.91
CA LEU A 211 -5.26 15.26 -4.35
C LEU A 211 -5.71 14.38 -3.17
N LEU A 212 -4.97 14.38 -2.07
CA LEU A 212 -5.32 13.63 -0.86
C LEU A 212 -6.67 14.10 -0.29
N ALA A 213 -6.89 15.41 -0.21
CA ALA A 213 -8.17 15.98 0.21
C ALA A 213 -9.33 15.55 -0.70
N ALA A 214 -9.10 15.54 -2.03
CA ALA A 214 -10.12 15.13 -2.99
C ALA A 214 -10.42 13.62 -2.98
N LEU A 215 -9.48 12.79 -2.55
CA LEU A 215 -9.65 11.35 -2.38
C LEU A 215 -10.28 10.99 -1.04
N GLY A 216 -10.21 11.90 -0.06
CA GLY A 216 -10.74 11.71 1.27
C GLY A 216 -12.26 11.59 1.31
N SER A 217 -12.79 11.09 2.42
CA SER A 217 -14.23 11.01 2.64
C SER A 217 -14.82 12.41 2.92
N PRO A 218 -15.92 12.81 2.28
CA PRO A 218 -16.58 14.08 2.58
C PRO A 218 -17.02 14.21 4.05
N ALA A 219 -17.20 13.11 4.75
CA ALA A 219 -17.58 13.07 6.17
C ALA A 219 -16.39 13.24 7.13
N VAL A 220 -15.16 13.12 6.62
CA VAL A 220 -13.93 13.26 7.41
C VAL A 220 -13.15 14.43 6.80
N THR A 221 -13.13 15.55 7.50
CA THR A 221 -12.36 16.72 7.07
C THR A 221 -10.93 16.55 7.58
N ASP A 222 -10.03 16.20 6.70
CA ASP A 222 -8.61 16.18 7.03
C ASP A 222 -8.10 17.62 7.25
N ASP A 223 -7.29 17.80 8.29
CA ASP A 223 -6.60 19.07 8.50
C ASP A 223 -5.61 19.30 7.34
N ARG A 224 -5.71 20.45 6.67
CA ARG A 224 -4.82 20.84 5.59
C ARG A 224 -3.35 20.73 5.97
N GLN A 225 -3.00 21.05 7.21
CA GLN A 225 -1.64 20.92 7.70
C GLN A 225 -1.19 19.46 7.79
N ALA A 226 -2.05 18.57 8.22
CA ALA A 226 -1.78 17.14 8.24
C ALA A 226 -1.52 16.59 6.82
N LEU A 227 -2.35 16.99 5.84
CA LEU A 227 -2.17 16.60 4.45
C LEU A 227 -0.85 17.12 3.86
N LEU A 228 -0.49 18.38 4.13
CA LEU A 228 0.80 18.96 3.72
C LEU A 228 1.98 18.28 4.39
N HIS A 229 1.85 17.91 5.67
CA HIS A 229 2.88 17.17 6.39
C HIS A 229 3.09 15.78 5.76
N GLN A 230 2.01 15.05 5.49
CA GLN A 230 2.08 13.74 4.81
C GLN A 230 2.71 13.87 3.41
N ALA A 231 2.32 14.89 2.64
CA ALA A 231 2.91 15.18 1.34
C ALA A 231 4.42 15.47 1.45
N ALA A 232 4.84 16.24 2.47
CA ALA A 232 6.25 16.56 2.71
C ALA A 232 7.06 15.31 3.07
N LEU A 233 6.58 14.46 3.98
CA LEU A 233 7.24 13.20 4.34
C LEU A 233 7.45 12.31 3.10
N SER A 234 6.43 12.22 2.26
CA SER A 234 6.49 11.42 1.04
C SER A 234 7.46 11.99 0.01
N TYR A 235 7.41 13.30 -0.23
CA TYR A 235 8.28 14.02 -1.17
C TYR A 235 9.76 13.91 -0.75
N ASP A 236 10.03 14.22 0.51
CA ASP A 236 11.40 14.25 1.04
C ASP A 236 12.03 12.86 1.14
N ARG A 237 11.19 11.82 1.32
CA ARG A 237 11.67 10.44 1.27
C ARG A 237 12.03 10.00 -0.14
N ALA A 238 11.17 10.29 -1.13
CA ALA A 238 11.43 9.95 -2.52
C ALA A 238 10.38 10.58 -3.46
N PHE A 239 10.81 11.33 -4.44
CA PHE A 239 9.94 11.97 -5.42
C PHE A 239 10.25 11.49 -6.84
N ASN A 240 9.41 10.62 -7.40
CA ASN A 240 9.56 10.06 -8.75
C ASN A 240 8.28 10.20 -9.57
N PRO A 241 8.00 11.39 -10.13
CA PRO A 241 6.78 11.62 -10.92
C PRO A 241 6.73 10.76 -12.20
N ASP A 242 7.86 10.41 -12.79
CA ASP A 242 7.90 9.51 -13.96
C ASP A 242 7.57 8.07 -13.60
N GLY A 243 7.91 7.64 -12.38
CA GLY A 243 7.46 6.35 -11.85
C GLY A 243 5.95 6.26 -11.75
N VAL A 244 5.31 7.31 -11.23
CA VAL A 244 3.83 7.39 -11.17
C VAL A 244 3.21 7.31 -12.56
N LYS A 245 3.78 8.00 -13.58
CA LYS A 245 3.30 7.90 -14.96
C LYS A 245 3.41 6.46 -15.50
N ARG A 246 4.51 5.75 -15.23
CA ARG A 246 4.69 4.36 -15.66
C ARG A 246 3.67 3.44 -15.00
N GLN A 247 3.37 3.62 -13.72
CA GLN A 247 2.32 2.88 -13.03
C GLN A 247 0.92 3.16 -13.59
N ILE A 248 0.61 4.43 -13.95
CA ILE A 248 -0.65 4.78 -14.63
C ILE A 248 -0.74 4.04 -15.98
N MET A 249 0.35 4.00 -16.75
CA MET A 249 0.36 3.27 -18.01
C MET A 249 0.12 1.76 -17.81
N ALA A 250 0.70 1.16 -16.76
CA ALA A 250 0.44 -0.23 -16.40
C ALA A 250 -1.04 -0.48 -16.08
N ILE A 251 -1.69 0.44 -15.34
CA ILE A 251 -3.14 0.37 -15.07
C ILE A 251 -3.96 0.49 -16.34
N LEU A 252 -3.62 1.45 -17.23
CA LEU A 252 -4.37 1.68 -18.47
C LEU A 252 -4.19 0.53 -19.50
N ALA A 253 -3.03 -0.14 -19.46
CA ALA A 253 -2.75 -1.29 -20.31
C ALA A 253 -3.38 -2.59 -19.81
N GLU A 254 -3.87 -2.59 -18.56
CA GLU A 254 -4.39 -3.77 -17.89
C GLU A 254 -5.76 -4.18 -18.46
N PRO A 255 -5.94 -5.43 -18.90
CA PRO A 255 -7.24 -5.92 -19.30
C PRO A 255 -8.18 -6.13 -18.10
N SER A 256 -9.47 -6.37 -18.37
CA SER A 256 -10.41 -6.77 -17.33
C SER A 256 -9.94 -8.05 -16.61
N ARG A 257 -9.89 -8.00 -15.27
CA ARG A 257 -9.51 -9.15 -14.43
C ARG A 257 -10.68 -10.06 -14.07
N VAL A 258 -11.89 -9.78 -14.58
CA VAL A 258 -13.07 -10.62 -14.33
C VAL A 258 -12.82 -12.10 -14.66
N PRO A 259 -12.19 -12.47 -15.80
CA PRO A 259 -11.90 -13.88 -16.08
C PRO A 259 -10.96 -14.52 -15.04
N LEU A 260 -9.99 -13.76 -14.53
CA LEU A 260 -9.07 -14.19 -13.48
C LEU A 260 -9.80 -14.34 -12.14
N LEU A 261 -10.61 -13.35 -11.76
CA LEU A 261 -11.34 -13.34 -10.49
C LEU A 261 -12.37 -14.48 -10.39
N ASN A 262 -13.00 -14.85 -11.48
CA ASN A 262 -13.95 -15.99 -11.52
C ASN A 262 -13.29 -17.33 -11.19
N GLN A 263 -11.98 -17.43 -11.26
CA GLN A 263 -11.23 -18.66 -10.94
C GLN A 263 -10.71 -18.67 -9.51
N LEU A 264 -10.73 -17.54 -8.80
CA LEU A 264 -10.24 -17.45 -7.43
C LEU A 264 -11.13 -18.28 -6.48
N ARG A 265 -10.48 -18.91 -5.50
CA ARG A 265 -11.13 -19.66 -4.42
C ARG A 265 -10.68 -19.18 -3.04
N VAL A 266 -9.73 -18.26 -3.00
CA VAL A 266 -9.22 -17.66 -1.76
C VAL A 266 -10.34 -16.88 -1.05
N PRO A 267 -10.49 -17.03 0.28
CA PRO A 267 -11.39 -16.19 1.05
C PRO A 267 -11.09 -14.71 0.83
N THR A 268 -12.08 -13.96 0.36
CA THR A 268 -11.88 -12.57 -0.08
C THR A 268 -12.79 -11.63 0.69
N LEU A 269 -12.19 -10.55 1.21
CA LEU A 269 -12.89 -9.40 1.80
C LEU A 269 -12.75 -8.19 0.89
N VAL A 270 -13.87 -7.53 0.59
CA VAL A 270 -13.88 -6.26 -0.14
C VAL A 270 -14.35 -5.15 0.80
N VAL A 271 -13.56 -4.07 0.90
CA VAL A 271 -13.86 -2.87 1.67
C VAL A 271 -13.85 -1.69 0.72
N HIS A 272 -14.97 -0.97 0.62
CA HIS A 272 -15.09 0.13 -0.34
C HIS A 272 -15.90 1.29 0.25
N GLY A 273 -15.41 2.52 0.07
CA GLY A 273 -16.11 3.73 0.49
C GLY A 273 -17.29 4.01 -0.43
N THR A 274 -18.47 4.26 0.16
CA THR A 274 -19.70 4.58 -0.62
C THR A 274 -19.63 5.90 -1.37
N ALA A 275 -18.73 6.81 -0.95
CA ALA A 275 -18.50 8.12 -1.55
C ALA A 275 -17.12 8.22 -2.25
N ASP A 276 -16.51 7.10 -2.63
CA ASP A 276 -15.22 7.10 -3.35
C ASP A 276 -15.37 7.85 -4.69
N PRO A 277 -14.64 8.96 -4.90
CA PRO A 277 -14.77 9.77 -6.11
C PRO A 277 -13.89 9.27 -7.27
N LEU A 278 -12.92 8.38 -6.98
CA LEU A 278 -11.99 7.82 -7.97
C LEU A 278 -12.50 6.49 -8.52
N LEU A 279 -12.83 5.59 -7.64
CA LEU A 279 -13.42 4.29 -7.97
C LEU A 279 -14.76 4.19 -7.24
N PRO A 280 -15.88 4.65 -7.83
CA PRO A 280 -17.19 4.54 -7.19
C PRO A 280 -17.47 3.14 -6.65
N VAL A 281 -18.25 3.02 -5.58
CA VAL A 281 -18.48 1.79 -4.82
C VAL A 281 -18.83 0.55 -5.66
N MET A 282 -19.38 0.75 -6.84
CA MET A 282 -19.68 -0.33 -7.81
C MET A 282 -18.43 -1.07 -8.33
N HIS A 283 -17.23 -0.52 -8.10
CA HIS A 283 -15.98 -1.19 -8.45
C HIS A 283 -15.60 -2.30 -7.45
N GLY A 284 -16.07 -2.22 -6.21
CA GLY A 284 -15.93 -3.24 -5.17
C GLY A 284 -17.02 -4.29 -5.27
#